data_68d0d0b320a1d70317aff46cbcee7bf4
#
_entry.id   68d0d0b320a1d70317aff46cbcee7bf4
#
_cell.length_a   1.000
_cell.length_b   1.000
_cell.length_c   1.000
_cell.angle_alpha   90.00
_cell.angle_beta   90.00
_cell.angle_gamma   90.00
#
_symmetry.space_group_name_H-M   'P 1'
#
loop_
_entity.id
_entity.type
_entity.pdbx_description
1 polymer ?
#
loop_
_entity_poly.entity_id
_entity_poly.type
_entity_poly.pdbx_seq_one_letter_code
_entity_poly.pdbx_strand_id
1 'polypeptide(L)'
;EFDPEAMITLLFKMCKESGVDVLVDTFVYSLEMDGDKIKYIKAANKSGEVHIYASTFVDASADGDLIEWSGSAFKMGTEGTHRCMPLTIYMVLGNVDLQKVLDYLKDNPEDLETGRVEVWQKLFNEGKPISLLGIHKLLLKAGKAGEYPRQLGCEGDVAIPIFDIQTSLLPDGCCKLLADMAYGIDITDGDDVTRAEIDIRMNQLPGILKFMRKYVPGFENCYVIYTAPLLGTRESRRLDGEYVLTKDDILTNARFDDSIGRTGRAMNVHSTGGGAENEISGGRKWTEAPNPIGADIPYRSLLPKTVLNLLVCGRCMSVDRDALGSIRGEPVCMVTGEAAGVAAAIAAKEGISVQAVQIGELQGTLLKRNVIIHAE
;
A
#
# COMPACT_ATOMS: atom_id res chain seq x y z
N GLU A 1 -1.98 12.28 5.51
CA GLU A 1 -0.76 12.59 4.74
C GLU A 1 0.37 12.96 5.70
N PHE A 2 1.62 12.66 5.35
CA PHE A 2 2.81 12.91 6.18
C PHE A 2 4.00 13.26 5.27
N ASP A 3 5.00 13.90 5.86
CA ASP A 3 6.30 14.14 5.23
C ASP A 3 7.11 12.84 5.27
N PRO A 4 7.50 12.25 4.10
CA PRO A 4 8.24 11.01 4.06
C PRO A 4 9.61 11.08 4.77
N GLU A 5 10.32 12.19 4.64
CA GLU A 5 11.65 12.36 5.25
C GLU A 5 11.56 12.46 6.78
N ALA A 6 10.54 13.18 7.28
CA ALA A 6 10.25 13.23 8.71
C ALA A 6 9.86 11.85 9.25
N MET A 7 9.09 11.06 8.48
CA MET A 7 8.70 9.69 8.84
C MET A 7 9.93 8.78 8.92
N ILE A 8 10.83 8.81 7.95
CA ILE A 8 12.08 8.03 7.96
C ILE A 8 12.87 8.35 9.23
N THR A 9 13.09 9.64 9.51
CA THR A 9 13.81 10.09 10.70
C THR A 9 13.14 9.61 12.00
N LEU A 10 11.80 9.70 12.07
CA LEU A 10 11.02 9.24 13.22
C LEU A 10 11.18 7.74 13.45
N LEU A 11 11.08 6.93 12.39
CA LEU A 11 11.20 5.47 12.49
C LEU A 11 12.58 5.03 12.97
N PHE A 12 13.66 5.61 12.46
CA PHE A 12 15.02 5.36 12.97
C PHE A 12 15.16 5.76 14.43
N LYS A 13 14.62 6.91 14.82
CA LYS A 13 14.61 7.36 16.22
C LYS A 13 13.87 6.37 17.13
N MET A 14 12.68 5.91 16.73
CA MET A 14 11.90 4.93 17.49
C MET A 14 12.66 3.61 17.65
N CYS A 15 13.28 3.09 16.58
CA CYS A 15 14.12 1.89 16.66
C CYS A 15 15.26 2.06 17.66
N LYS A 16 15.98 3.17 17.58
CA LYS A 16 17.11 3.48 18.49
C LYS A 16 16.67 3.59 19.95
N GLU A 17 15.57 4.31 20.22
CA GLU A 17 15.02 4.49 21.57
C GLU A 17 14.51 3.17 22.17
N SER A 18 14.07 2.25 21.33
CA SER A 18 13.60 0.92 21.73
C SER A 18 14.69 -0.13 21.78
N GLY A 19 15.94 0.20 21.49
CA GLY A 19 17.08 -0.74 21.51
C GLY A 19 17.00 -1.80 20.40
N VAL A 20 16.38 -1.45 19.26
CA VAL A 20 16.27 -2.35 18.11
C VAL A 20 17.55 -2.27 17.27
N ASP A 21 18.14 -3.41 16.96
CA ASP A 21 19.22 -3.53 15.97
C ASP A 21 18.64 -3.45 14.55
N VAL A 22 19.01 -2.40 13.82
CA VAL A 22 18.56 -2.16 12.45
C VAL A 22 19.66 -2.53 11.46
N LEU A 23 19.35 -3.44 10.55
CA LEU A 23 20.24 -3.83 9.44
C LEU A 23 19.72 -3.22 8.15
N VAL A 24 20.27 -2.09 7.73
CA VAL A 24 19.98 -1.47 6.42
C VAL A 24 20.81 -2.12 5.31
N ASP A 25 20.40 -1.92 4.05
CA ASP A 25 21.07 -2.49 2.86
C ASP A 25 21.30 -4.01 3.00
N THR A 26 20.33 -4.68 3.63
CA THR A 26 20.39 -6.12 3.90
C THR A 26 19.16 -6.78 3.29
N PHE A 27 19.38 -7.63 2.29
CA PHE A 27 18.34 -8.32 1.54
C PHE A 27 18.14 -9.73 2.09
N VAL A 28 16.96 -10.01 2.63
CA VAL A 28 16.55 -11.37 3.03
C VAL A 28 16.14 -12.12 1.76
N TYR A 29 16.68 -13.34 1.56
CA TYR A 29 16.46 -14.07 0.31
C TYR A 29 16.04 -15.53 0.50
N SER A 30 16.07 -16.06 1.74
CA SER A 30 15.69 -17.44 2.04
C SER A 30 15.55 -17.65 3.55
N LEU A 31 15.12 -18.83 3.94
CA LEU A 31 15.11 -19.29 5.34
C LEU A 31 15.45 -20.79 5.42
N GLU A 32 15.69 -21.26 6.64
CA GLU A 32 15.83 -22.67 6.99
C GLU A 32 14.79 -23.06 7.99
N MET A 33 14.09 -24.18 7.75
CA MET A 33 13.08 -24.74 8.66
C MET A 33 13.69 -25.82 9.57
N ASP A 34 13.16 -25.92 10.78
CA ASP A 34 13.35 -27.03 11.71
C ASP A 34 11.97 -27.55 12.14
N GLY A 35 11.49 -28.55 11.44
CA GLY A 35 10.12 -29.02 11.57
C GLY A 35 9.09 -27.94 11.21
N ASP A 36 8.26 -27.56 12.18
CA ASP A 36 7.22 -26.54 12.05
C ASP A 36 7.67 -25.13 12.48
N LYS A 37 8.98 -24.91 12.62
CA LYS A 37 9.55 -23.62 13.02
C LYS A 37 10.60 -23.14 12.05
N ILE A 38 10.67 -21.83 11.84
CA ILE A 38 11.80 -21.20 11.18
C ILE A 38 13.00 -21.28 12.14
N LYS A 39 14.10 -21.86 11.67
CA LYS A 39 15.34 -21.99 12.42
C LYS A 39 16.17 -20.70 12.35
N TYR A 40 16.30 -20.16 11.14
CA TYR A 40 16.95 -18.89 10.85
C TYR A 40 16.54 -18.38 9.47
N ILE A 41 16.69 -17.09 9.26
CA ILE A 41 16.57 -16.47 7.93
C ILE A 41 17.96 -16.17 7.37
N LYS A 42 18.10 -16.27 6.04
CA LYS A 42 19.30 -15.95 5.29
C LYS A 42 19.16 -14.57 4.66
N ALA A 43 20.14 -13.74 4.87
CA ALA A 43 20.21 -12.41 4.30
C ALA A 43 21.59 -12.17 3.67
N ALA A 44 21.67 -11.21 2.78
CA ALA A 44 22.93 -10.77 2.19
C ALA A 44 23.06 -9.25 2.27
N ASN A 45 24.26 -8.80 2.55
CA ASN A 45 24.67 -7.40 2.51
C ASN A 45 26.10 -7.28 1.99
N LYS A 46 26.69 -6.07 2.07
CA LYS A 46 28.08 -5.86 1.62
C LYS A 46 29.14 -6.67 2.37
N SER A 47 28.83 -7.17 3.57
CA SER A 47 29.75 -8.04 4.35
C SER A 47 29.60 -9.52 4.01
N GLY A 48 28.68 -9.88 3.12
CA GLY A 48 28.42 -11.26 2.70
C GLY A 48 27.10 -11.81 3.23
N GLU A 49 27.03 -13.13 3.36
CA GLU A 49 25.87 -13.84 3.88
C GLU A 49 25.74 -13.67 5.40
N VAL A 50 24.51 -13.40 5.85
CA VAL A 50 24.16 -13.25 7.25
C VAL A 50 23.05 -14.23 7.61
N HIS A 51 23.23 -14.99 8.70
CA HIS A 51 22.17 -15.84 9.26
C HIS A 51 21.59 -15.19 10.52
N ILE A 52 20.29 -14.98 10.54
CA ILE A 52 19.59 -14.34 11.67
C ILE A 52 18.73 -15.39 12.38
N TYR A 53 19.09 -15.67 13.61
CA TYR A 53 18.40 -16.60 14.50
C TYR A 53 17.48 -15.83 15.45
N ALA A 54 16.25 -16.31 15.63
CA ALA A 54 15.29 -15.74 16.56
C ALA A 54 14.33 -16.81 17.09
N SER A 55 13.70 -16.54 18.23
CA SER A 55 12.64 -17.39 18.78
C SER A 55 11.35 -17.25 17.97
N THR A 56 11.06 -16.03 17.49
CA THR A 56 9.89 -15.66 16.69
C THR A 56 10.29 -14.76 15.55
N PHE A 57 9.57 -14.85 14.45
CA PHE A 57 9.75 -14.05 13.23
C PHE A 57 8.45 -13.30 12.90
N VAL A 58 8.58 -12.11 12.35
CA VAL A 58 7.44 -11.34 11.82
C VAL A 58 7.72 -11.04 10.35
N ASP A 59 6.90 -11.58 9.45
CA ASP A 59 6.93 -11.20 8.04
C ASP A 59 6.19 -9.86 7.86
N ALA A 60 6.97 -8.80 7.71
CA ALA A 60 6.51 -7.46 7.36
C ALA A 60 7.06 -7.03 6.00
N SER A 61 7.50 -7.98 5.16
CA SER A 61 8.02 -7.72 3.80
C SER A 61 6.97 -7.08 2.89
N ALA A 62 5.70 -7.19 3.26
CA ALA A 62 4.53 -6.82 2.48
C ALA A 62 4.29 -7.72 1.25
N ASP A 63 5.25 -8.56 0.87
CA ASP A 63 5.19 -9.45 -0.28
C ASP A 63 5.09 -10.94 0.11
N GLY A 64 5.14 -11.23 1.43
CA GLY A 64 4.93 -12.56 1.98
C GLY A 64 6.08 -13.52 1.67
N ASP A 65 7.31 -13.04 1.75
CA ASP A 65 8.50 -13.84 1.41
C ASP A 65 8.69 -14.99 2.38
N LEU A 66 8.53 -14.74 3.70
CA LEU A 66 8.63 -15.82 4.69
C LEU A 66 7.44 -16.77 4.62
N ILE A 67 6.27 -16.34 4.15
CA ILE A 67 5.11 -17.20 3.91
C ILE A 67 5.48 -18.29 2.91
N GLU A 68 5.99 -17.89 1.74
CA GLU A 68 6.33 -18.82 0.66
C GLU A 68 7.48 -19.73 1.07
N TRP A 69 8.58 -19.17 1.56
CA TRP A 69 9.77 -19.97 1.91
C TRP A 69 9.56 -20.93 3.07
N SER A 70 8.62 -20.63 3.98
CA SER A 70 8.24 -21.53 5.07
C SER A 70 7.26 -22.64 4.64
N GLY A 71 6.78 -22.62 3.40
CA GLY A 71 5.77 -23.55 2.90
C GLY A 71 4.36 -23.26 3.42
N SER A 72 4.12 -22.07 3.99
CA SER A 72 2.77 -21.66 4.39
C SER A 72 1.90 -21.39 3.17
N ALA A 73 0.62 -21.73 3.28
CA ALA A 73 -0.33 -21.50 2.19
C ALA A 73 -0.60 -20.00 1.98
N PHE A 74 -0.73 -19.58 0.72
CA PHE A 74 -1.07 -18.20 0.37
C PHE A 74 -1.94 -18.12 -0.88
N LYS A 75 -2.56 -16.96 -1.08
CA LYS A 75 -3.26 -16.57 -2.30
C LYS A 75 -2.58 -15.33 -2.89
N MET A 76 -2.59 -15.19 -4.22
CA MET A 76 -2.02 -14.04 -4.91
C MET A 76 -2.97 -13.56 -6.03
N GLY A 77 -3.14 -12.24 -6.13
CA GLY A 77 -3.93 -11.64 -7.19
C GLY A 77 -5.38 -12.15 -7.27
N THR A 78 -5.90 -12.17 -8.49
CA THR A 78 -7.23 -12.73 -8.81
C THR A 78 -7.15 -14.23 -8.93
N GLU A 79 -8.19 -14.91 -8.44
CA GLU A 79 -8.30 -16.36 -8.51
C GLU A 79 -8.16 -16.89 -9.94
N GLY A 80 -7.34 -17.91 -10.13
CA GLY A 80 -7.08 -18.56 -11.41
C GLY A 80 -6.11 -17.85 -12.35
N THR A 81 -5.83 -16.55 -12.18
CA THR A 81 -4.90 -15.80 -13.04
C THR A 81 -3.68 -15.26 -12.32
N HIS A 82 -3.69 -15.20 -11.00
CA HIS A 82 -2.66 -14.59 -10.14
C HIS A 82 -2.34 -13.12 -10.49
N ARG A 83 -3.16 -12.45 -11.30
CA ARG A 83 -2.96 -11.05 -11.67
C ARG A 83 -3.22 -10.15 -10.47
N CYS A 84 -2.19 -9.41 -10.07
CA CYS A 84 -2.23 -8.44 -8.99
C CYS A 84 -2.71 -7.05 -9.47
N MET A 85 -3.05 -6.19 -8.51
CA MET A 85 -3.31 -4.78 -8.78
C MET A 85 -2.07 -4.12 -9.39
N PRO A 86 -2.23 -3.10 -10.27
CA PRO A 86 -1.12 -2.50 -10.99
C PRO A 86 -0.07 -1.84 -10.09
N LEU A 87 1.17 -1.87 -10.54
CA LEU A 87 2.30 -1.16 -9.95
C LEU A 87 2.33 0.30 -10.41
N THR A 88 2.93 1.17 -9.60
CA THR A 88 3.08 2.62 -9.93
C THR A 88 4.35 3.19 -9.33
N ILE A 89 4.77 4.38 -9.85
CA ILE A 89 5.82 5.20 -9.27
C ILE A 89 5.29 6.62 -9.07
N TYR A 90 5.38 7.16 -7.87
CA TYR A 90 5.09 8.57 -7.66
C TYR A 90 6.17 9.47 -8.25
N MET A 91 5.75 10.56 -8.88
CA MET A 91 6.61 11.71 -9.18
C MET A 91 6.30 12.86 -8.21
N VAL A 92 7.34 13.56 -7.77
CA VAL A 92 7.19 14.89 -7.16
C VAL A 92 7.60 15.93 -8.17
N LEU A 93 6.67 16.83 -8.44
CA LEU A 93 6.82 17.92 -9.41
C LEU A 93 6.96 19.26 -8.68
N GLY A 94 7.82 20.12 -9.20
CA GLY A 94 7.98 21.50 -8.78
C GLY A 94 7.53 22.50 -9.83
N ASN A 95 7.42 23.76 -9.43
CA ASN A 95 6.96 24.87 -10.26
C ASN A 95 5.56 24.65 -10.85
N VAL A 96 4.64 24.26 -9.95
CA VAL A 96 3.23 23.98 -10.26
C VAL A 96 2.37 25.11 -9.70
N ASP A 97 1.49 25.66 -10.53
CA ASP A 97 0.47 26.63 -10.13
C ASP A 97 -0.88 25.91 -9.92
N LEU A 98 -1.08 25.44 -8.70
CA LEU A 98 -2.30 24.68 -8.33
C LEU A 98 -3.56 25.54 -8.37
N GLN A 99 -3.47 26.86 -8.25
CA GLN A 99 -4.63 27.73 -8.40
C GLN A 99 -5.23 27.60 -9.80
N LYS A 100 -4.40 27.54 -10.85
CA LYS A 100 -4.89 27.31 -12.22
C LYS A 100 -5.60 25.96 -12.39
N VAL A 101 -5.14 24.91 -11.69
CA VAL A 101 -5.85 23.62 -11.68
C VAL A 101 -7.23 23.75 -11.04
N LEU A 102 -7.31 24.43 -9.90
CA LEU A 102 -8.59 24.67 -9.21
C LEU A 102 -9.53 25.54 -10.05
N ASP A 103 -9.02 26.57 -10.72
CA ASP A 103 -9.79 27.41 -11.62
C ASP A 103 -10.32 26.60 -12.82
N TYR A 104 -9.49 25.74 -13.42
CA TYR A 104 -9.94 24.80 -14.45
C TYR A 104 -11.08 23.89 -13.97
N LEU A 105 -10.94 23.29 -12.77
CA LEU A 105 -11.96 22.40 -12.21
C LEU A 105 -13.24 23.16 -11.81
N LYS A 106 -13.17 24.45 -11.52
CA LYS A 106 -14.32 25.32 -11.29
C LYS A 106 -15.16 25.50 -12.56
N ASP A 107 -14.47 25.66 -13.69
CA ASP A 107 -15.11 25.78 -15.00
C ASP A 107 -15.53 24.40 -15.58
N ASN A 108 -14.97 23.30 -15.04
CA ASN A 108 -15.22 21.93 -15.48
C ASN A 108 -15.46 21.01 -14.27
N PRO A 109 -16.50 21.23 -13.45
CA PRO A 109 -16.70 20.50 -12.20
C PRO A 109 -16.93 18.99 -12.40
N GLU A 110 -17.41 18.58 -13.57
CA GLU A 110 -17.59 17.19 -13.95
C GLU A 110 -16.27 16.46 -14.25
N ASP A 111 -15.17 17.18 -14.33
CA ASP A 111 -13.82 16.61 -14.51
C ASP A 111 -13.12 16.31 -13.18
N LEU A 112 -13.77 16.61 -12.07
CA LEU A 112 -13.37 16.21 -10.72
C LEU A 112 -14.08 14.90 -10.35
N GLU A 113 -13.30 13.85 -10.08
CA GLU A 113 -13.85 12.52 -9.76
C GLU A 113 -14.47 12.48 -8.35
N THR A 114 -13.83 13.13 -7.37
CA THR A 114 -14.25 13.07 -5.97
C THR A 114 -14.22 14.43 -5.30
N GLY A 115 -15.22 14.69 -4.48
CA GLY A 115 -15.34 15.92 -3.71
C GLY A 115 -16.00 17.07 -4.48
N ARG A 116 -15.83 18.29 -3.98
CA ARG A 116 -16.30 19.53 -4.59
C ARG A 116 -15.15 20.54 -4.64
N VAL A 117 -15.03 21.23 -5.74
CA VAL A 117 -13.93 22.17 -5.98
C VAL A 117 -13.89 23.28 -4.91
N GLU A 118 -15.04 23.70 -4.40
CA GLU A 118 -15.12 24.73 -3.36
C GLU A 118 -14.47 24.27 -2.05
N VAL A 119 -14.56 22.97 -1.73
CA VAL A 119 -13.92 22.40 -0.54
C VAL A 119 -12.41 22.41 -0.73
N TRP A 120 -11.93 21.98 -1.88
CA TRP A 120 -10.50 21.98 -2.18
C TRP A 120 -9.93 23.41 -2.25
N GLN A 121 -10.67 24.36 -2.83
CA GLN A 121 -10.28 25.77 -2.85
C GLN A 121 -10.16 26.34 -1.43
N LYS A 122 -11.11 26.01 -0.55
CA LYS A 122 -11.05 26.43 0.85
C LYS A 122 -9.81 25.87 1.56
N LEU A 123 -9.56 24.58 1.42
CA LEU A 123 -8.40 23.92 2.04
C LEU A 123 -7.08 24.52 1.49
N PHE A 124 -7.00 24.74 0.18
CA PHE A 124 -5.86 25.37 -0.45
C PHE A 124 -5.60 26.77 0.10
N ASN A 125 -6.62 27.61 0.21
CA ASN A 125 -6.52 28.96 0.79
C ASN A 125 -6.12 28.97 2.27
N GLU A 126 -6.42 27.89 2.99
CA GLU A 126 -6.02 27.69 4.40
C GLU A 126 -4.60 27.09 4.53
N GLY A 127 -3.88 26.88 3.42
CA GLY A 127 -2.58 26.22 3.42
C GLY A 127 -2.62 24.74 3.82
N LYS A 128 -3.80 24.12 3.70
CA LYS A 128 -4.00 22.70 4.03
C LYS A 128 -3.74 21.82 2.82
N PRO A 129 -3.29 20.57 3.04
CA PRO A 129 -3.10 19.60 1.96
C PRO A 129 -4.41 19.35 1.19
N ILE A 130 -4.29 19.24 -0.13
CA ILE A 130 -5.37 18.82 -1.02
C ILE A 130 -5.00 17.58 -1.80
N SER A 131 -5.99 16.78 -2.20
CA SER A 131 -5.84 15.61 -3.05
C SER A 131 -6.92 15.67 -4.14
N LEU A 132 -6.49 15.92 -5.37
CA LEU A 132 -7.35 16.10 -6.53
C LEU A 132 -7.33 14.82 -7.37
N LEU A 133 -8.47 14.17 -7.49
CA LEU A 133 -8.72 13.07 -8.42
C LEU A 133 -9.58 13.60 -9.55
N GLY A 134 -9.07 13.52 -10.81
CA GLY A 134 -9.83 14.08 -11.92
C GLY A 134 -9.03 14.29 -13.18
N ILE A 135 -9.38 15.35 -13.93
CA ILE A 135 -8.84 15.74 -15.24
C ILE A 135 -9.01 14.71 -16.35
N HIS A 136 -10.05 13.87 -16.23
CA HIS A 136 -10.33 12.77 -17.17
C HIS A 136 -10.57 13.25 -18.59
N LYS A 137 -11.21 14.42 -18.80
CA LYS A 137 -11.41 14.99 -20.14
C LYS A 137 -10.08 15.32 -20.82
N LEU A 138 -9.13 15.86 -20.06
CA LEU A 138 -7.81 16.18 -20.61
C LEU A 138 -7.05 14.88 -20.93
N LEU A 139 -7.14 13.87 -20.07
CA LEU A 139 -6.56 12.56 -20.31
C LEU A 139 -7.15 11.88 -21.54
N LEU A 140 -8.48 11.86 -21.66
CA LEU A 140 -9.18 11.31 -22.84
C LEU A 140 -8.78 12.05 -24.13
N LYS A 141 -8.69 13.36 -24.08
CA LYS A 141 -8.26 14.18 -25.22
C LYS A 141 -6.84 13.83 -25.65
N ALA A 142 -5.92 13.74 -24.71
CA ALA A 142 -4.53 13.39 -24.99
C ALA A 142 -4.38 11.94 -25.44
N GLY A 143 -5.11 10.99 -24.82
CA GLY A 143 -5.11 9.58 -25.19
C GLY A 143 -5.61 9.36 -26.63
N LYS A 144 -6.73 9.99 -27.00
CA LYS A 144 -7.26 9.93 -28.39
C LYS A 144 -6.30 10.57 -29.42
N ALA A 145 -5.49 11.53 -28.99
CA ALA A 145 -4.46 12.13 -29.84
C ALA A 145 -3.14 11.32 -29.88
N GLY A 146 -3.03 10.22 -29.13
CA GLY A 146 -1.80 9.44 -29.00
C GLY A 146 -0.69 10.15 -28.22
N GLU A 147 -1.04 11.15 -27.41
CA GLU A 147 -0.11 12.01 -26.68
C GLU A 147 -0.05 11.71 -25.17
N TYR A 148 -0.79 10.71 -24.71
CA TYR A 148 -0.64 10.12 -23.38
C TYR A 148 0.04 8.76 -23.51
N PRO A 149 1.04 8.43 -22.68
CA PRO A 149 1.77 7.16 -22.81
C PRO A 149 0.86 5.97 -22.54
N ARG A 150 0.98 4.93 -23.38
CA ARG A 150 0.29 3.68 -23.12
C ARG A 150 0.91 2.99 -21.90
N GLN A 151 0.06 2.52 -21.03
CA GLN A 151 0.47 1.81 -19.83
C GLN A 151 0.80 0.35 -20.14
N LEU A 152 1.88 -0.17 -19.57
CA LEU A 152 2.31 -1.56 -19.75
C LEU A 152 1.20 -2.53 -19.31
N GLY A 153 0.92 -3.53 -20.15
CA GLY A 153 -0.08 -4.58 -19.84
C GLY A 153 -1.53 -4.11 -19.79
N CYS A 154 -1.82 -2.85 -20.15
CA CYS A 154 -3.18 -2.36 -20.19
C CYS A 154 -3.97 -2.99 -21.36
N GLU A 155 -5.16 -3.49 -21.03
CA GLU A 155 -6.15 -4.00 -21.98
C GLU A 155 -7.01 -2.82 -22.49
N GLY A 156 -7.15 -2.67 -23.81
CA GLY A 156 -7.91 -1.58 -24.43
C GLY A 156 -7.05 -0.50 -25.09
N ASP A 157 -7.70 0.39 -25.85
CA ASP A 157 -7.02 1.37 -26.69
C ASP A 157 -6.58 2.63 -25.94
N VAL A 158 -7.27 2.98 -24.87
CA VAL A 158 -6.97 4.13 -24.01
C VAL A 158 -7.03 3.69 -22.57
N ALA A 159 -5.86 3.67 -21.91
CA ALA A 159 -5.80 3.51 -20.47
C ALA A 159 -5.97 4.88 -19.81
N ILE A 160 -7.00 5.02 -19.00
CA ILE A 160 -7.13 6.18 -18.11
C ILE A 160 -6.56 5.77 -16.76
N PRO A 161 -5.40 6.30 -16.38
CA PRO A 161 -4.83 6.02 -15.08
C PRO A 161 -5.64 6.69 -13.99
N ILE A 162 -5.41 6.26 -12.75
CA ILE A 162 -5.75 7.09 -11.61
C ILE A 162 -4.85 8.32 -11.70
N PHE A 163 -5.49 9.46 -11.81
CA PHE A 163 -4.77 10.72 -11.83
C PHE A 163 -4.99 11.42 -10.49
N ASP A 164 -3.97 11.38 -9.66
CA ASP A 164 -4.02 11.91 -8.28
C ASP A 164 -2.91 12.94 -8.07
N ILE A 165 -3.31 14.20 -7.90
CA ILE A 165 -2.44 15.32 -7.57
C ILE A 165 -2.57 15.59 -6.07
N GLN A 166 -1.50 15.41 -5.32
CA GLN A 166 -1.47 15.61 -3.88
C GLN A 166 -0.44 16.67 -3.50
N THR A 167 -0.82 17.59 -2.61
CA THR A 167 0.07 18.66 -2.14
C THR A 167 0.69 18.40 -0.77
N SER A 168 0.47 17.21 -0.22
CA SER A 168 0.86 16.82 1.14
C SER A 168 2.18 17.41 1.63
N LEU A 169 2.13 18.32 2.59
CA LEU A 169 3.28 18.87 3.32
C LEU A 169 4.53 19.18 2.45
N LEU A 170 4.34 19.32 1.15
CA LEU A 170 5.38 19.74 0.22
C LEU A 170 5.48 21.27 0.21
N PRO A 171 6.64 21.85 -0.15
CA PRO A 171 6.77 23.29 -0.35
C PRO A 171 5.75 23.83 -1.35
N ASP A 172 5.40 25.12 -1.23
CA ASP A 172 4.52 25.80 -2.16
C ASP A 172 5.01 25.61 -3.61
N GLY A 173 4.08 25.40 -4.53
CA GLY A 173 4.39 25.11 -5.92
C GLY A 173 4.90 23.71 -6.19
N CYS A 174 4.81 22.80 -5.23
CA CYS A 174 5.13 21.40 -5.40
C CYS A 174 3.89 20.52 -5.26
N CYS A 175 3.88 19.39 -5.98
CA CYS A 175 2.87 18.36 -5.81
C CYS A 175 3.43 16.97 -6.06
N LYS A 176 2.84 15.98 -5.42
CA LYS A 176 3.03 14.57 -5.70
C LYS A 176 2.00 14.13 -6.74
N LEU A 177 2.45 13.46 -7.78
CA LEU A 177 1.62 12.97 -8.88
C LEU A 177 1.68 11.45 -8.96
N LEU A 178 0.51 10.82 -9.03
CA LEU A 178 0.32 9.43 -9.39
C LEU A 178 -0.47 9.37 -10.70
N ALA A 179 0.14 8.89 -11.77
CA ALA A 179 -0.48 8.89 -13.09
C ALA A 179 -0.01 7.74 -14.00
N ASP A 180 0.95 6.93 -13.54
CA ASP A 180 1.50 5.77 -14.25
C ASP A 180 0.91 4.47 -13.71
N MET A 181 0.89 3.42 -14.53
CA MET A 181 0.51 2.08 -14.11
C MET A 181 1.17 1.00 -14.96
N ALA A 182 1.57 -0.11 -14.35
CA ALA A 182 1.95 -1.33 -15.02
C ALA A 182 1.05 -2.48 -14.55
N TYR A 183 0.34 -3.09 -15.49
CA TYR A 183 -0.63 -4.16 -15.28
C TYR A 183 -0.04 -5.53 -15.61
N GLY A 184 -0.61 -6.59 -15.02
CA GLY A 184 -0.26 -7.96 -15.33
C GLY A 184 1.19 -8.33 -14.97
N ILE A 185 1.75 -7.66 -13.97
CA ILE A 185 3.10 -7.90 -13.47
C ILE A 185 3.05 -8.91 -12.34
N ASP A 186 3.86 -9.95 -12.45
CA ASP A 186 4.15 -10.85 -11.34
C ASP A 186 5.29 -10.24 -10.51
N ILE A 187 4.96 -9.75 -9.32
CA ILE A 187 5.92 -9.10 -8.46
C ILE A 187 6.91 -10.08 -7.79
N THR A 188 6.66 -11.37 -7.92
CA THR A 188 7.55 -12.43 -7.43
C THR A 188 8.58 -12.84 -8.49
N ASP A 189 8.43 -12.32 -9.72
CA ASP A 189 9.36 -12.49 -10.83
C ASP A 189 10.19 -11.21 -11.02
N GLY A 190 11.50 -11.30 -10.78
CA GLY A 190 12.42 -10.18 -10.90
C GLY A 190 12.53 -9.61 -12.31
N ASP A 191 12.35 -10.42 -13.35
CA ASP A 191 12.38 -9.97 -14.74
C ASP A 191 11.12 -9.16 -15.07
N ASP A 192 9.96 -9.59 -14.58
CA ASP A 192 8.70 -8.85 -14.72
C ASP A 192 8.75 -7.49 -14.00
N VAL A 193 9.25 -7.46 -12.76
CA VAL A 193 9.44 -6.22 -11.99
C VAL A 193 10.41 -5.29 -12.72
N THR A 194 11.53 -5.80 -13.20
CA THR A 194 12.53 -5.03 -13.98
C THR A 194 11.91 -4.44 -15.24
N ARG A 195 11.14 -5.24 -15.99
CA ARG A 195 10.44 -4.78 -17.20
C ARG A 195 9.45 -3.67 -16.89
N ALA A 196 8.68 -3.80 -15.81
CA ALA A 196 7.72 -2.80 -15.38
C ALA A 196 8.40 -1.48 -14.98
N GLU A 197 9.49 -1.55 -14.22
CA GLU A 197 10.20 -0.35 -13.79
C GLU A 197 10.86 0.38 -14.96
N ILE A 198 11.49 -0.34 -15.89
CA ILE A 198 12.07 0.24 -17.11
C ILE A 198 10.99 0.93 -17.93
N ASP A 199 9.85 0.28 -18.18
CA ASP A 199 8.75 0.90 -18.95
C ASP A 199 8.22 2.17 -18.28
N ILE A 200 7.93 2.12 -16.98
CA ILE A 200 7.44 3.28 -16.26
C ILE A 200 8.46 4.44 -16.36
N ARG A 201 9.72 4.20 -16.02
CA ARG A 201 10.73 5.27 -15.95
C ARG A 201 11.12 5.81 -17.32
N MET A 202 11.19 4.98 -18.35
CA MET A 202 11.66 5.39 -19.67
C MET A 202 10.55 5.86 -20.60
N ASN A 203 9.34 5.31 -20.47
CA ASN A 203 8.23 5.57 -21.37
C ASN A 203 7.13 6.40 -20.71
N GLN A 204 6.59 5.91 -19.56
CA GLN A 204 5.41 6.51 -18.97
C GLN A 204 5.72 7.86 -18.31
N LEU A 205 6.68 7.95 -17.38
CA LEU A 205 6.96 9.19 -16.65
C LEU A 205 7.35 10.36 -17.58
N PRO A 206 8.23 10.19 -18.59
CA PRO A 206 8.52 11.26 -19.54
C PRO A 206 7.31 11.66 -20.39
N GLY A 207 6.48 10.70 -20.79
CA GLY A 207 5.24 10.94 -21.52
C GLY A 207 4.21 11.71 -20.69
N ILE A 208 4.03 11.31 -19.42
CA ILE A 208 3.16 11.99 -18.46
C ILE A 208 3.64 13.42 -18.23
N LEU A 209 4.94 13.65 -18.06
CA LEU A 209 5.47 15.01 -17.90
C LEU A 209 5.17 15.90 -19.11
N LYS A 210 5.27 15.35 -20.33
CA LYS A 210 4.89 16.07 -21.56
C LYS A 210 3.40 16.40 -21.59
N PHE A 211 2.56 15.42 -21.21
CA PHE A 211 1.11 15.60 -21.07
C PHE A 211 0.79 16.70 -20.07
N MET A 212 1.38 16.68 -18.88
CA MET A 212 1.17 17.69 -17.85
C MET A 212 1.44 19.09 -18.39
N ARG A 213 2.61 19.29 -18.99
CA ARG A 213 3.03 20.59 -19.52
C ARG A 213 2.15 21.10 -20.66
N LYS A 214 1.59 20.22 -21.47
CA LYS A 214 0.80 20.58 -22.65
C LYS A 214 -0.68 20.76 -22.36
N TYR A 215 -1.24 19.95 -21.48
CA TYR A 215 -2.68 19.83 -21.33
C TYR A 215 -3.22 20.36 -20.01
N VAL A 216 -2.44 20.32 -18.92
CA VAL A 216 -2.93 20.62 -17.59
C VAL A 216 -2.58 22.06 -17.20
N PRO A 217 -3.59 22.94 -17.02
CA PRO A 217 -3.33 24.31 -16.59
C PRO A 217 -2.55 24.35 -15.27
N GLY A 218 -1.52 25.21 -15.23
CA GLY A 218 -0.65 25.33 -14.06
C GLY A 218 0.58 24.44 -14.06
N PHE A 219 0.70 23.53 -15.04
CA PHE A 219 1.85 22.62 -15.15
C PHE A 219 2.78 22.97 -16.32
N GLU A 220 2.55 24.05 -17.02
CA GLU A 220 3.27 24.42 -18.26
C GLU A 220 4.79 24.41 -18.10
N ASN A 221 5.27 24.81 -16.93
CA ASN A 221 6.70 24.93 -16.61
C ASN A 221 7.15 23.98 -15.49
N CYS A 222 6.36 22.96 -15.16
CA CYS A 222 6.70 22.01 -14.10
C CYS A 222 7.95 21.20 -14.46
N TYR A 223 8.64 20.72 -13.45
CA TYR A 223 9.79 19.84 -13.59
C TYR A 223 9.76 18.74 -12.51
N VAL A 224 10.41 17.63 -12.78
CA VAL A 224 10.52 16.54 -11.82
C VAL A 224 11.58 16.90 -10.77
N ILE A 225 11.20 16.91 -9.50
CA ILE A 225 12.12 17.04 -8.36
C ILE A 225 12.74 15.67 -8.07
N TYR A 226 11.90 14.65 -7.88
CA TYR A 226 12.32 13.25 -7.73
C TYR A 226 11.17 12.29 -8.07
N THR A 227 11.50 11.01 -8.20
CA THR A 227 10.55 9.90 -8.32
C THR A 227 10.76 8.93 -7.17
N ALA A 228 9.72 8.20 -6.77
CA ALA A 228 9.87 7.16 -5.75
C ALA A 228 10.99 6.19 -6.14
N PRO A 229 11.83 5.77 -5.17
CA PRO A 229 12.99 4.91 -5.45
C PRO A 229 12.60 3.49 -5.87
N LEU A 230 11.43 3.01 -5.44
CA LEU A 230 10.93 1.66 -5.70
C LEU A 230 9.53 1.72 -6.33
N LEU A 231 9.19 0.65 -7.05
CA LEU A 231 7.82 0.41 -7.50
C LEU A 231 6.87 0.28 -6.32
N GLY A 232 5.75 0.98 -6.37
CA GLY A 232 4.68 0.88 -5.40
C GLY A 232 3.80 -0.33 -5.69
N THR A 233 4.04 -1.42 -4.98
CA THR A 233 3.26 -2.64 -5.04
C THR A 233 2.00 -2.53 -4.19
N ARG A 234 0.83 -2.78 -4.79
CA ARG A 234 -0.46 -2.71 -4.09
C ARG A 234 -0.95 -4.06 -3.57
N GLU A 235 -0.56 -5.13 -4.21
CA GLU A 235 -1.00 -6.49 -3.94
C GLU A 235 0.11 -7.47 -4.27
N SER A 236 0.23 -8.53 -3.45
CA SER A 236 1.17 -9.61 -3.60
C SER A 236 0.59 -10.87 -2.96
N ARG A 237 1.44 -11.76 -2.44
CA ARG A 237 1.01 -12.91 -1.66
C ARG A 237 0.24 -12.44 -0.42
N ARG A 238 -0.85 -13.10 -0.11
CA ARG A 238 -1.66 -12.93 1.10
C ARG A 238 -1.74 -14.29 1.79
N LEU A 239 -1.40 -14.32 3.05
CA LEU A 239 -1.47 -15.53 3.86
C LEU A 239 -2.86 -16.20 3.74
N ASP A 240 -2.91 -17.51 3.59
CA ASP A 240 -4.10 -18.33 3.87
C ASP A 240 -3.96 -18.87 5.30
N GLY A 241 -4.19 -17.98 6.26
CA GLY A 241 -3.96 -18.21 7.68
C GLY A 241 -5.13 -18.87 8.41
N GLU A 242 -5.06 -18.88 9.74
CA GLU A 242 -6.10 -19.47 10.60
C GLU A 242 -7.46 -18.79 10.43
N TYR A 243 -7.47 -17.51 10.08
CA TYR A 243 -8.66 -16.77 9.70
C TYR A 243 -8.37 -15.88 8.50
N VAL A 244 -9.22 -15.91 7.49
CA VAL A 244 -9.16 -15.00 6.34
C VAL A 244 -10.17 -13.89 6.58
N LEU A 245 -9.69 -12.67 6.87
CA LEU A 245 -10.57 -11.50 6.99
C LEU A 245 -11.18 -11.18 5.63
N THR A 246 -12.52 -11.16 5.58
CA THR A 246 -13.26 -11.10 4.32
C THR A 246 -13.85 -9.71 4.04
N LYS A 247 -14.26 -9.52 2.78
CA LYS A 247 -15.07 -8.36 2.37
C LYS A 247 -16.33 -8.22 3.23
N ASP A 248 -17.00 -9.33 3.52
CA ASP A 248 -18.25 -9.30 4.28
C ASP A 248 -18.00 -8.88 5.72
N ASP A 249 -16.89 -9.29 6.33
CA ASP A 249 -16.48 -8.78 7.66
C ASP A 249 -16.32 -7.26 7.66
N ILE A 250 -15.69 -6.71 6.62
CA ILE A 250 -15.53 -5.26 6.48
C ILE A 250 -16.89 -4.57 6.33
N LEU A 251 -17.76 -5.09 5.43
CA LEU A 251 -19.06 -4.50 5.13
C LEU A 251 -20.05 -4.56 6.32
N THR A 252 -19.96 -5.60 7.13
CA THR A 252 -20.84 -5.78 8.30
C THR A 252 -20.28 -5.16 9.58
N ASN A 253 -19.09 -4.53 9.52
CA ASN A 253 -18.38 -4.06 10.71
C ASN A 253 -18.19 -5.19 11.73
N ALA A 254 -17.73 -6.34 11.29
CA ALA A 254 -17.56 -7.54 12.12
C ALA A 254 -16.77 -7.24 13.41
N ARG A 255 -17.14 -7.95 14.48
CA ARG A 255 -16.50 -7.88 15.78
C ARG A 255 -15.89 -9.25 16.11
N PHE A 256 -14.71 -9.23 16.70
CA PHE A 256 -13.99 -10.44 17.05
C PHE A 256 -13.47 -10.36 18.49
N ASP A 257 -13.63 -11.46 19.25
CA ASP A 257 -13.11 -11.55 20.61
C ASP A 257 -11.59 -11.43 20.68
N ASP A 258 -10.90 -11.83 19.59
CA ASP A 258 -9.46 -11.71 19.41
C ASP A 258 -9.03 -10.46 18.61
N SER A 259 -9.81 -9.38 18.66
CA SER A 259 -9.49 -8.13 17.97
C SER A 259 -8.15 -7.55 18.44
N ILE A 260 -7.32 -7.12 17.48
CA ILE A 260 -6.03 -6.47 17.71
C ILE A 260 -6.00 -5.01 17.25
N GLY A 261 -7.08 -4.54 16.69
CA GLY A 261 -7.25 -3.19 16.16
C GLY A 261 -8.37 -3.14 15.15
N ARG A 262 -8.46 -2.04 14.41
CA ARG A 262 -9.61 -1.79 13.56
C ARG A 262 -9.23 -1.15 12.23
N THR A 263 -10.08 -1.36 11.22
CA THR A 263 -10.04 -0.61 9.97
C THR A 263 -11.35 0.11 9.74
N GLY A 264 -11.28 1.41 9.45
CA GLY A 264 -12.43 2.23 9.04
C GLY A 264 -12.29 2.74 7.61
N ARG A 265 -11.33 2.21 6.84
CA ARG A 265 -11.07 2.65 5.49
C ARG A 265 -11.98 1.95 4.49
N ALA A 266 -12.51 2.71 3.52
CA ALA A 266 -13.22 2.15 2.38
C ALA A 266 -12.33 1.17 1.60
N MET A 267 -12.93 0.11 1.07
CA MET A 267 -12.21 -0.84 0.21
C MET A 267 -11.91 -0.19 -1.14
N ASN A 268 -10.63 -0.11 -1.48
CA ASN A 268 -10.13 0.43 -2.73
C ASN A 268 -9.38 -0.66 -3.50
N VAL A 269 -10.05 -1.28 -4.45
CA VAL A 269 -9.52 -2.36 -5.27
C VAL A 269 -9.40 -1.88 -6.71
N HIS A 270 -8.22 -2.06 -7.31
CA HIS A 270 -7.96 -1.69 -8.69
C HIS A 270 -8.19 -2.88 -9.63
N SER A 271 -8.61 -2.59 -10.86
CA SER A 271 -8.63 -3.57 -11.96
C SER A 271 -7.22 -4.12 -12.21
N THR A 272 -7.15 -5.37 -12.62
CA THR A 272 -5.87 -6.05 -12.92
C THR A 272 -5.43 -5.94 -14.38
N GLY A 273 -6.28 -5.42 -15.26
CA GLY A 273 -6.00 -5.30 -16.69
C GLY A 273 -6.15 -3.89 -17.28
N GLY A 274 -6.71 -2.95 -16.51
CA GLY A 274 -7.20 -1.70 -17.13
C GLY A 274 -8.38 -1.99 -18.06
N GLY A 275 -8.68 -1.10 -18.98
CA GLY A 275 -9.70 -1.29 -20.02
C GLY A 275 -10.94 -0.41 -19.87
N ALA A 276 -11.87 -0.50 -20.85
CA ALA A 276 -12.99 0.41 -21.05
C ALA A 276 -14.04 0.43 -19.91
N GLU A 277 -14.16 -0.65 -19.13
CA GLU A 277 -15.01 -0.67 -17.94
C GLU A 277 -14.55 0.32 -16.86
N ASN A 278 -13.38 0.91 -17.05
CA ASN A 278 -12.65 1.73 -16.11
C ASN A 278 -12.46 3.17 -16.60
N GLU A 279 -13.15 3.59 -17.64
CA GLU A 279 -12.96 4.88 -18.31
C GLU A 279 -13.20 6.09 -17.40
N ILE A 280 -13.89 5.93 -16.28
CA ILE A 280 -14.24 7.04 -15.38
C ILE A 280 -13.44 6.99 -14.05
N SER A 281 -13.03 5.82 -13.58
CA SER A 281 -12.43 5.65 -12.24
C SER A 281 -11.06 4.97 -12.21
N GLY A 282 -10.40 4.83 -13.36
CA GLY A 282 -9.13 4.09 -13.44
C GLY A 282 -9.24 2.64 -12.94
N GLY A 283 -10.42 2.04 -13.06
CA GLY A 283 -10.70 0.68 -12.61
C GLY A 283 -10.82 0.50 -11.11
N ARG A 284 -11.09 1.58 -10.38
CA ARG A 284 -11.35 1.49 -8.95
C ARG A 284 -12.78 1.06 -8.65
N LYS A 285 -12.93 0.04 -7.83
CA LYS A 285 -14.18 -0.21 -7.13
C LYS A 285 -14.05 0.41 -5.74
N TRP A 286 -14.75 1.52 -5.52
CA TRP A 286 -14.96 2.06 -4.19
C TRP A 286 -16.20 1.42 -3.61
N THR A 287 -16.04 0.71 -2.51
CA THR A 287 -17.17 0.32 -1.67
C THR A 287 -17.22 1.33 -0.53
N GLU A 288 -18.35 1.99 -0.35
CA GLU A 288 -18.53 2.89 0.79
C GLU A 288 -18.19 2.15 2.07
N ALA A 289 -17.41 2.79 2.94
CA ALA A 289 -17.19 2.24 4.27
C ALA A 289 -18.56 2.20 4.97
N PRO A 290 -19.02 1.04 5.41
CA PRO A 290 -20.41 0.88 5.87
C PRO A 290 -20.74 1.68 7.14
N ASN A 291 -19.72 2.17 7.86
CA ASN A 291 -19.89 3.00 9.07
C ASN A 291 -18.53 3.58 9.47
N PRO A 292 -18.45 4.83 9.96
CA PRO A 292 -17.21 5.40 10.50
C PRO A 292 -16.59 4.60 11.65
N ILE A 293 -17.32 3.64 12.22
CA ILE A 293 -16.85 2.78 13.31
C ILE A 293 -15.85 1.71 12.80
N GLY A 294 -16.00 1.17 11.58
CA GLY A 294 -15.12 0.19 10.95
C GLY A 294 -15.19 -1.24 11.53
N ALA A 295 -14.53 -2.19 10.89
CA ALA A 295 -14.45 -3.59 11.31
C ALA A 295 -13.24 -3.86 12.21
N ASP A 296 -13.36 -4.84 13.09
CA ASP A 296 -12.24 -5.34 13.89
C ASP A 296 -11.29 -6.19 13.01
N ILE A 297 -10.03 -6.26 13.39
CA ILE A 297 -9.02 -7.12 12.79
C ILE A 297 -8.69 -8.22 13.79
N PRO A 298 -9.00 -9.50 13.49
CA PRO A 298 -8.74 -10.58 14.44
C PRO A 298 -7.26 -11.00 14.44
N TYR A 299 -6.72 -11.35 15.60
CA TYR A 299 -5.35 -11.85 15.75
C TYR A 299 -5.05 -13.04 14.86
N ARG A 300 -6.02 -13.97 14.73
CA ARG A 300 -5.91 -15.17 13.89
C ARG A 300 -5.61 -14.86 12.42
N SER A 301 -5.87 -13.64 11.93
CA SER A 301 -5.51 -13.24 10.58
C SER A 301 -4.01 -12.95 10.39
N LEU A 302 -3.23 -12.93 11.47
CA LEU A 302 -1.78 -12.82 11.43
C LEU A 302 -1.06 -14.18 11.52
N LEU A 303 -1.81 -15.28 11.73
CA LEU A 303 -1.26 -16.60 12.07
C LEU A 303 -1.24 -17.55 10.87
N PRO A 304 -0.06 -18.06 10.45
CA PRO A 304 0.02 -19.24 9.59
C PRO A 304 -0.57 -20.48 10.28
N LYS A 305 -1.17 -21.39 9.50
CA LYS A 305 -1.76 -22.63 10.03
C LYS A 305 -0.73 -23.66 10.52
N THR A 306 0.49 -23.61 9.98
CA THR A 306 1.48 -24.69 10.14
C THR A 306 2.80 -24.26 10.73
N VAL A 307 3.13 -22.96 10.72
CA VAL A 307 4.42 -22.44 11.22
C VAL A 307 4.22 -21.80 12.58
N LEU A 308 4.86 -22.38 13.61
CA LEU A 308 4.57 -22.07 15.01
C LEU A 308 5.30 -20.84 15.57
N ASN A 309 6.25 -20.28 14.85
CA ASN A 309 7.02 -19.11 15.29
C ASN A 309 7.04 -17.97 14.26
N LEU A 310 6.05 -17.93 13.37
CA LEU A 310 5.89 -16.89 12.36
C LEU A 310 4.58 -16.13 12.56
N LEU A 311 4.66 -14.80 12.52
CA LEU A 311 3.54 -13.88 12.40
C LEU A 311 3.65 -13.16 11.06
N VAL A 312 2.52 -12.79 10.49
CA VAL A 312 2.46 -12.05 9.21
C VAL A 312 1.62 -10.80 9.39
N CYS A 313 2.13 -9.64 9.02
CA CYS A 313 1.42 -8.37 9.21
C CYS A 313 1.44 -7.47 7.97
N GLY A 314 0.64 -6.42 7.99
CA GLY A 314 0.54 -5.47 6.89
C GLY A 314 -0.15 -6.06 5.67
N ARG A 315 0.35 -5.74 4.47
CA ARG A 315 -0.29 -6.04 3.19
C ARG A 315 -0.39 -7.55 2.87
N CYS A 316 0.47 -8.37 3.44
CA CYS A 316 0.51 -9.83 3.21
C CYS A 316 -0.21 -10.67 4.28
N MET A 317 -0.88 -10.05 5.27
CA MET A 317 -1.69 -10.77 6.24
C MET A 317 -2.83 -11.58 5.59
N SER A 318 -3.48 -12.43 6.37
CA SER A 318 -4.55 -13.29 5.90
C SER A 318 -5.85 -12.51 5.68
N VAL A 319 -6.12 -12.20 4.41
CA VAL A 319 -7.24 -11.34 3.98
C VAL A 319 -7.66 -11.71 2.56
N ASP A 320 -8.96 -11.61 2.25
CA ASP A 320 -9.39 -11.74 0.86
C ASP A 320 -9.00 -10.51 0.03
N ARG A 321 -9.12 -10.62 -1.30
CA ARG A 321 -8.66 -9.59 -2.21
C ARG A 321 -9.41 -8.26 -2.07
N ASP A 322 -10.71 -8.31 -1.83
CA ASP A 322 -11.54 -7.10 -1.71
C ASP A 322 -11.27 -6.42 -0.36
N ALA A 323 -11.23 -7.18 0.74
CA ALA A 323 -10.90 -6.67 2.07
C ALA A 323 -9.47 -6.10 2.13
N LEU A 324 -8.52 -6.64 1.36
CA LEU A 324 -7.18 -6.07 1.22
C LEU A 324 -7.23 -4.58 0.84
N GLY A 325 -8.22 -4.17 0.03
CA GLY A 325 -8.44 -2.77 -0.32
C GLY A 325 -8.63 -1.84 0.88
N SER A 326 -9.13 -2.34 2.00
CA SER A 326 -9.26 -1.63 3.27
C SER A 326 -8.02 -1.77 4.16
N ILE A 327 -7.40 -2.96 4.17
CA ILE A 327 -6.31 -3.32 5.10
C ILE A 327 -4.95 -2.74 4.69
N ARG A 328 -4.64 -2.69 3.40
CA ARG A 328 -3.32 -2.29 2.87
C ARG A 328 -2.95 -0.81 3.07
N GLY A 329 -3.80 -0.02 3.73
CA GLY A 329 -3.47 1.37 4.06
C GLY A 329 -2.43 1.44 5.18
N GLU A 330 -1.48 2.37 5.07
CA GLU A 330 -0.36 2.52 6.02
C GLU A 330 -0.79 2.53 7.49
N PRO A 331 -1.86 3.27 7.92
CA PRO A 331 -2.26 3.24 9.32
C PRO A 331 -2.69 1.85 9.80
N VAL A 332 -3.36 1.06 8.95
CA VAL A 332 -3.77 -0.31 9.29
C VAL A 332 -2.58 -1.25 9.32
N CYS A 333 -1.61 -1.06 8.41
CA CYS A 333 -0.35 -1.81 8.44
C CYS A 333 0.43 -1.53 9.73
N MET A 334 0.43 -0.29 10.23
CA MET A 334 1.05 0.05 11.53
C MET A 334 0.35 -0.65 12.69
N VAL A 335 -0.99 -0.67 12.71
CA VAL A 335 -1.78 -1.37 13.75
C VAL A 335 -1.46 -2.87 13.79
N THR A 336 -1.46 -3.52 12.63
CA THR A 336 -1.15 -4.96 12.54
C THR A 336 0.31 -5.25 12.87
N GLY A 337 1.23 -4.37 12.49
CA GLY A 337 2.65 -4.45 12.84
C GLY A 337 2.90 -4.32 14.34
N GLU A 338 2.24 -3.39 15.01
CA GLU A 338 2.34 -3.23 16.47
C GLU A 338 1.82 -4.49 17.18
N ALA A 339 0.66 -5.01 16.76
CA ALA A 339 0.08 -6.22 17.34
C ALA A 339 0.97 -7.44 17.14
N ALA A 340 1.52 -7.62 15.92
CA ALA A 340 2.45 -8.70 15.62
C ALA A 340 3.72 -8.61 16.48
N GLY A 341 4.29 -7.41 16.63
CA GLY A 341 5.46 -7.17 17.46
C GLY A 341 5.23 -7.48 18.94
N VAL A 342 4.09 -7.06 19.50
CA VAL A 342 3.70 -7.38 20.89
C VAL A 342 3.50 -8.88 21.07
N ALA A 343 2.78 -9.54 20.17
CA ALA A 343 2.55 -10.99 20.22
C ALA A 343 3.86 -11.79 20.10
N ALA A 344 4.74 -11.38 19.17
CA ALA A 344 6.06 -12.00 19.04
C ALA A 344 6.90 -11.89 20.31
N ALA A 345 6.85 -10.73 20.98
CA ALA A 345 7.57 -10.50 22.22
C ALA A 345 7.02 -11.37 23.39
N ILE A 346 5.68 -11.49 23.48
CA ILE A 346 5.04 -12.39 24.46
C ILE A 346 5.47 -13.83 24.21
N ALA A 347 5.32 -14.33 22.96
CA ALA A 347 5.67 -15.68 22.58
C ALA A 347 7.14 -16.01 22.87
N ALA A 348 8.06 -15.10 22.51
CA ALA A 348 9.49 -15.27 22.76
C ALA A 348 9.84 -15.29 24.25
N LYS A 349 9.20 -14.41 25.05
CA LYS A 349 9.43 -14.32 26.51
C LYS A 349 8.94 -15.56 27.24
N GLU A 350 7.79 -16.10 26.84
CA GLU A 350 7.18 -17.26 27.48
C GLU A 350 7.65 -18.60 26.90
N GLY A 351 8.38 -18.57 25.78
CA GLY A 351 8.86 -19.79 25.10
C GLY A 351 7.73 -20.62 24.47
N ILE A 352 6.64 -19.96 24.07
CA ILE A 352 5.45 -20.58 23.47
C ILE A 352 5.36 -20.34 21.97
N SER A 353 4.48 -21.06 21.28
CA SER A 353 4.15 -20.73 19.88
C SER A 353 3.32 -19.45 19.79
N VAL A 354 3.37 -18.77 18.61
CA VAL A 354 2.57 -17.56 18.39
C VAL A 354 1.07 -17.84 18.44
N GLN A 355 0.63 -19.06 18.11
CA GLN A 355 -0.76 -19.51 18.23
C GLN A 355 -1.22 -19.67 19.69
N ALA A 356 -0.27 -19.88 20.62
CA ALA A 356 -0.58 -20.07 22.03
C ALA A 356 -0.62 -18.76 22.85
N VAL A 357 -0.36 -17.62 22.21
CA VAL A 357 -0.41 -16.29 22.86
C VAL A 357 -1.82 -16.06 23.43
N GLN A 358 -1.89 -15.73 24.70
CA GLN A 358 -3.16 -15.45 25.36
C GLN A 358 -3.74 -14.12 24.92
N ILE A 359 -4.93 -14.15 24.31
CA ILE A 359 -5.56 -12.95 23.71
C ILE A 359 -5.77 -11.84 24.75
N GLY A 360 -6.19 -12.19 25.97
CA GLY A 360 -6.37 -11.19 27.04
C GLY A 360 -5.08 -10.46 27.41
N GLU A 361 -3.92 -11.14 27.38
CA GLU A 361 -2.61 -10.51 27.64
C GLU A 361 -2.19 -9.60 26.49
N LEU A 362 -2.36 -10.09 25.25
CA LEU A 362 -2.10 -9.31 24.04
C LEU A 362 -2.93 -8.02 24.04
N GLN A 363 -4.25 -8.15 24.17
CA GLN A 363 -5.18 -7.01 24.19
C GLN A 363 -4.89 -6.06 25.36
N GLY A 364 -4.64 -6.60 26.55
CA GLY A 364 -4.27 -5.79 27.71
C GLY A 364 -3.00 -4.99 27.52
N THR A 365 -2.04 -5.50 26.76
CA THR A 365 -0.81 -4.80 26.41
C THR A 365 -1.07 -3.73 25.33
N LEU A 366 -1.84 -4.04 24.29
CA LEU A 366 -2.21 -3.10 23.23
C LEU A 366 -3.03 -1.92 23.76
N LEU A 367 -3.97 -2.18 24.66
CA LEU A 367 -4.79 -1.13 25.32
C LEU A 367 -3.93 -0.16 26.15
N LYS A 368 -2.94 -0.67 26.88
CA LYS A 368 -1.97 0.18 27.63
C LYS A 368 -1.15 1.08 26.69
N ARG A 369 -1.02 0.72 25.43
CA ARG A 369 -0.36 1.48 24.38
C ARG A 369 -1.31 2.38 23.58
N ASN A 370 -2.56 2.49 24.01
CA ASN A 370 -3.64 3.28 23.40
C ASN A 370 -4.08 2.77 22.01
N VAL A 371 -3.90 1.49 21.72
CA VAL A 371 -4.47 0.89 20.51
C VAL A 371 -6.00 0.81 20.67
N ILE A 372 -6.73 1.23 19.65
CA ILE A 372 -8.18 1.14 19.59
C ILE A 372 -8.57 -0.28 19.15
N ILE A 373 -8.91 -1.14 20.10
CA ILE A 373 -9.29 -2.54 19.84
C ILE A 373 -10.79 -2.64 19.55
N HIS A 374 -11.61 -1.94 20.36
CA HIS A 374 -13.05 -1.90 20.22
C HIS A 374 -13.53 -0.44 20.04
N ALA A 375 -14.65 -0.24 19.34
CA ALA A 375 -15.34 1.04 19.38
C ALA A 375 -16.21 1.11 20.64
N GLU A 376 -16.19 2.23 21.29
CA GLU A 376 -17.22 2.59 22.27
C GLU A 376 -18.55 2.89 21.59
#